data_6e7029ed37e3e610a6896cb2cb669e27
#
_entry.id   6e7029ed37e3e610a6896cb2cb669e27
#
_cell.length_a   1.000
_cell.length_b   1.000
_cell.length_c   1.000
_cell.angle_alpha   90.00
_cell.angle_beta   90.00
_cell.angle_gamma   90.00
#
_symmetry.space_group_name_H-M   'P 1'
#
loop_
_entity.id
_entity.type
_entity.pdbx_description
1 polymer ?
#
loop_
_entity_poly.entity_id
_entity_poly.type
_entity_poly.pdbx_seq_one_letter_code
_entity_poly.pdbx_strand_id
1 'polypeptide(L)'
;WGASFWSETYQNFDQVRLPSQQEVPDKPNPHAMLDLNRFMADELAGFVNMQADILRQHISRDQWITTNLIPIFNPVDPVRIDHPDFLTYTRYLVTGHNQGIGSQGFRMGIPEDLGFSNDQFRNRVGKAFGVMELQPGQVNWGVYNPQPLPGAIRMWVYHVFAGGGKFVCNYRFVNL
;
A
#
# COMPACT_ATOMS: atom_id res chain seq x y z
N TRP A 1 -4.27 19.30 19.15
CA TRP A 1 -4.85 17.92 19.23
C TRP A 1 -6.12 17.84 20.09
N GLY A 2 -6.53 18.93 20.75
CA GLY A 2 -7.64 18.86 21.69
C GLY A 2 -7.31 18.04 22.94
N ALA A 3 -6.08 18.18 23.43
CA ALA A 3 -5.51 17.36 24.50
C ALA A 3 -6.40 17.29 25.75
N SER A 4 -7.01 18.42 26.17
CA SER A 4 -7.91 18.43 27.32
C SER A 4 -9.16 17.56 27.16
N PHE A 5 -9.68 17.43 25.95
CA PHE A 5 -10.79 16.53 25.65
C PHE A 5 -10.39 15.06 25.81
N TRP A 6 -9.14 14.73 25.48
CA TRP A 6 -8.58 13.40 25.58
C TRP A 6 -7.91 13.10 26.93
N SER A 7 -8.13 13.99 27.94
CA SER A 7 -7.53 13.87 29.27
C SER A 7 -5.98 13.86 29.25
N GLU A 8 -5.40 14.53 28.27
CA GLU A 8 -3.97 14.70 28.12
C GLU A 8 -3.55 16.08 28.60
N THR A 9 -2.40 16.21 29.24
CA THR A 9 -1.81 17.48 29.64
C THR A 9 -0.33 17.47 29.39
N TYR A 10 0.14 18.40 28.54
CA TYR A 10 1.54 18.57 28.19
C TYR A 10 2.01 19.97 28.53
N GLN A 11 3.13 20.12 29.19
CA GLN A 11 3.76 21.40 29.46
C GLN A 11 4.79 21.78 28.39
N ASN A 12 5.41 20.76 27.75
CA ASN A 12 6.36 20.91 26.66
C ASN A 12 6.36 19.65 25.79
N PHE A 13 7.05 19.70 24.65
CA PHE A 13 7.12 18.59 23.69
C PHE A 13 7.83 17.34 24.23
N ASP A 14 8.73 17.46 25.20
CA ASP A 14 9.46 16.32 25.74
C ASP A 14 8.55 15.34 26.50
N GLN A 15 7.35 15.80 26.87
CA GLN A 15 6.33 14.98 27.52
C GLN A 15 5.42 14.23 26.54
N VAL A 16 5.48 14.57 25.25
CA VAL A 16 4.68 13.94 24.22
C VAL A 16 5.30 12.59 23.86
N ARG A 17 4.59 11.51 24.17
CA ARG A 17 5.00 10.16 23.81
C ARG A 17 4.47 9.81 22.42
N LEU A 18 5.23 8.96 21.71
CA LEU A 18 4.72 8.39 20.48
C LEU A 18 3.49 7.50 20.79
N PRO A 19 2.37 7.70 20.10
CA PRO A 19 1.21 6.83 20.24
C PRO A 19 1.62 5.42 19.82
N SER A 20 1.63 4.48 20.75
CA SER A 20 1.85 3.06 20.46
C SER A 20 0.58 2.29 20.77
N GLN A 21 0.32 1.24 20.02
CA GLN A 21 -0.85 0.38 20.27
C GLN A 21 -0.77 -0.36 21.61
N GLN A 22 0.44 -0.45 22.19
CA GLN A 22 0.67 -1.16 23.47
C GLN A 22 0.61 -0.25 24.69
N GLU A 23 0.83 1.06 24.51
CA GLU A 23 0.95 2.02 25.61
C GLU A 23 -0.29 2.90 25.83
N VAL A 24 -1.23 2.85 24.88
CA VAL A 24 -2.41 3.72 24.93
C VAL A 24 -3.63 2.89 25.34
N PRO A 25 -4.33 3.29 26.40
CA PRO A 25 -5.61 2.70 26.74
C PRO A 25 -6.57 2.87 25.56
N ASP A 26 -7.46 1.95 25.36
CA ASP A 26 -8.49 1.72 24.33
C ASP A 26 -8.83 2.81 23.28
N LYS A 27 -8.38 4.06 23.42
CA LYS A 27 -8.70 5.17 22.50
C LYS A 27 -7.56 6.18 22.41
N PRO A 28 -6.59 5.99 21.53
CA PRO A 28 -5.56 6.99 21.29
C PRO A 28 -6.17 8.28 20.73
N ASN A 29 -5.56 9.42 21.03
CA ASN A 29 -5.95 10.70 20.46
C ASN A 29 -5.85 10.64 18.91
N PRO A 30 -6.96 10.75 18.16
CA PRO A 30 -6.95 10.56 16.71
C PRO A 30 -6.17 11.65 15.98
N HIS A 31 -6.05 12.85 16.54
CA HIS A 31 -5.26 13.92 15.95
C HIS A 31 -3.76 13.66 16.09
N ALA A 32 -3.33 13.16 17.24
CA ALA A 32 -1.94 12.74 17.44
C ALA A 32 -1.57 11.55 16.53
N MET A 33 -2.47 10.57 16.38
CA MET A 33 -2.29 9.46 15.46
C MET A 33 -2.20 9.90 14.00
N LEU A 34 -3.05 10.86 13.60
CA LEU A 34 -3.01 11.40 12.25
C LEU A 34 -1.69 12.12 11.96
N ASP A 35 -1.20 12.92 12.90
CA ASP A 35 0.06 13.63 12.74
C ASP A 35 1.27 12.66 12.75
N LEU A 36 1.23 11.61 13.57
CA LEU A 36 2.23 10.55 13.50
C LEU A 36 2.24 9.87 12.13
N ASN A 37 1.06 9.50 11.60
CA ASN A 37 0.97 8.89 10.27
C ASN A 37 1.47 9.82 9.17
N ARG A 38 1.18 11.12 9.25
CA ARG A 38 1.70 12.12 8.32
C ARG A 38 3.22 12.23 8.39
N PHE A 39 3.78 12.30 9.58
CA PHE A 39 5.22 12.32 9.80
C PHE A 39 5.89 11.07 9.21
N MET A 40 5.37 9.88 9.52
CA MET A 40 5.90 8.63 8.99
C MET A 40 5.78 8.55 7.46
N ALA A 41 4.71 9.09 6.88
CA ALA A 41 4.53 9.16 5.43
C ALA A 41 5.57 10.10 4.78
N ASP A 42 5.86 11.25 5.40
CA ASP A 42 6.89 12.18 4.95
C ASP A 42 8.30 11.57 5.03
N GLU A 43 8.63 10.89 6.13
CA GLU A 43 9.92 10.22 6.30
C GLU A 43 10.11 9.09 5.28
N LEU A 44 9.09 8.26 5.07
CA LEU A 44 9.14 7.20 4.07
C LEU A 44 9.32 7.76 2.65
N ALA A 45 8.54 8.78 2.31
CA ALA A 45 8.63 9.42 1.00
C ALA A 45 10.00 10.09 0.80
N GLY A 46 10.49 10.80 1.81
CA GLY A 46 11.81 11.43 1.78
C GLY A 46 12.92 10.40 1.55
N PHE A 47 12.85 9.25 2.22
CA PHE A 47 13.82 8.17 2.04
C PHE A 47 13.78 7.58 0.61
N VAL A 48 12.60 7.30 0.07
CA VAL A 48 12.45 6.78 -1.29
C VAL A 48 12.91 7.79 -2.33
N ASN A 49 12.52 9.06 -2.18
CA ASN A 49 12.91 10.13 -3.08
C ASN A 49 14.43 10.35 -3.08
N MET A 50 15.06 10.35 -1.91
CA MET A 50 16.53 10.43 -1.78
C MET A 50 17.22 9.28 -2.53
N GLN A 51 16.73 8.04 -2.39
CA GLN A 51 17.29 6.90 -3.12
C GLN A 51 17.15 7.06 -4.63
N ALA A 52 16.00 7.55 -5.10
CA ALA A 52 15.77 7.82 -6.52
C ALA A 52 16.75 8.86 -7.06
N ASP A 53 17.02 9.94 -6.30
CA ASP A 53 17.98 10.98 -6.66
C ASP A 53 19.41 10.46 -6.77
N ILE A 54 19.81 9.59 -5.83
CA ILE A 54 21.13 8.95 -5.87
C ILE A 54 21.23 8.04 -7.10
N LEU A 55 20.25 7.18 -7.32
CA LEU A 55 20.23 6.28 -8.48
C LEU A 55 20.30 7.04 -9.80
N ARG A 56 19.58 8.16 -9.91
CA ARG A 56 19.55 8.99 -11.12
C ARG A 56 20.92 9.52 -11.54
N GLN A 57 21.87 9.65 -10.61
CA GLN A 57 23.24 10.07 -10.89
C GLN A 57 24.10 8.94 -11.50
N HIS A 58 23.66 7.68 -11.38
CA HIS A 58 24.44 6.50 -11.75
C HIS A 58 23.84 5.68 -12.89
N ILE A 59 22.62 6.00 -13.31
CA ILE A 59 21.93 5.28 -14.39
C ILE A 59 21.83 6.15 -15.66
N SER A 60 21.62 5.51 -16.80
CA SER A 60 21.40 6.22 -18.05
C SER A 60 19.98 6.80 -18.13
N ARG A 61 19.74 7.76 -19.06
CA ARG A 61 18.46 8.47 -19.17
C ARG A 61 17.31 7.61 -19.67
N ASP A 62 17.60 6.49 -20.33
CA ASP A 62 16.64 5.51 -20.83
C ASP A 62 16.25 4.48 -19.78
N GLN A 63 16.94 4.44 -18.65
CA GLN A 63 16.58 3.60 -17.50
C GLN A 63 15.58 4.35 -16.60
N TRP A 64 14.57 3.65 -16.15
CA TRP A 64 13.55 4.19 -15.25
C TRP A 64 13.72 3.65 -13.82
N ILE A 65 13.26 4.44 -12.87
CA ILE A 65 13.24 4.12 -11.44
C ILE A 65 11.81 3.91 -11.00
N THR A 66 11.57 2.85 -10.29
CA THR A 66 10.28 2.59 -9.62
C THR A 66 10.51 1.94 -8.26
N THR A 67 9.50 1.94 -7.43
CA THR A 67 9.45 1.16 -6.20
C THR A 67 8.11 0.48 -6.05
N ASN A 68 8.08 -0.62 -5.30
CA ASN A 68 6.88 -1.39 -5.04
C ASN A 68 6.31 -1.02 -3.68
N LEU A 69 5.04 -0.65 -3.63
CA LEU A 69 4.34 -0.24 -2.42
C LEU A 69 3.22 -1.22 -2.08
N ILE A 70 2.84 -1.25 -0.81
CA ILE A 70 1.67 -2.00 -0.35
C ILE A 70 0.62 -0.99 0.12
N PRO A 71 -0.42 -0.70 -0.70
CA PRO A 71 -1.33 0.42 -0.47
C PRO A 71 -2.21 0.30 0.77
N ILE A 72 -2.30 -0.90 1.34
CA ILE A 72 -3.10 -1.15 2.56
C ILE A 72 -2.34 -0.86 3.86
N PHE A 73 -1.04 -0.59 3.80
CA PHE A 73 -0.25 -0.26 4.98
C PHE A 73 -0.10 1.25 5.14
N ASN A 74 -0.64 1.78 6.23
CA ASN A 74 -0.29 3.10 6.71
C ASN A 74 1.15 3.06 7.26
N PRO A 75 1.95 4.05 7.02
CA PRO A 75 1.65 5.39 6.48
C PRO A 75 2.04 5.60 5.01
N VAL A 76 1.94 4.61 4.15
CA VAL A 76 2.34 4.73 2.74
C VAL A 76 1.39 5.69 2.00
N ASP A 77 1.92 6.80 1.51
CA ASP A 77 1.20 7.76 0.69
C ASP A 77 1.90 7.94 -0.68
N PRO A 78 1.37 7.33 -1.76
CA PRO A 78 1.99 7.40 -3.08
C PRO A 78 2.12 8.82 -3.64
N VAL A 79 1.29 9.76 -3.20
CA VAL A 79 1.31 11.15 -3.69
C VAL A 79 2.57 11.88 -3.23
N ARG A 80 3.13 11.51 -2.09
CA ARG A 80 4.34 12.11 -1.52
C ARG A 80 5.65 11.58 -2.15
N ILE A 81 5.56 10.45 -2.87
CA ILE A 81 6.71 9.81 -3.53
C ILE A 81 6.70 10.23 -5.00
N ASP A 82 7.47 11.24 -5.37
CA ASP A 82 7.39 11.88 -6.69
C ASP A 82 8.67 11.83 -7.53
N HIS A 83 9.83 11.47 -6.97
CA HIS A 83 11.10 11.36 -7.69
C HIS A 83 11.24 10.11 -8.58
N PRO A 84 10.71 8.92 -8.24
CA PRO A 84 10.66 7.82 -9.18
C PRO A 84 9.82 8.15 -10.43
N ASP A 85 10.15 7.55 -11.57
CA ASP A 85 9.45 7.80 -12.84
C ASP A 85 7.98 7.37 -12.78
N PHE A 86 7.71 6.28 -12.08
CA PHE A 86 6.37 5.78 -11.77
C PHE A 86 6.41 4.95 -10.48
N LEU A 87 5.25 4.61 -9.97
CA LEU A 87 5.11 3.73 -8.82
C LEU A 87 4.41 2.43 -9.20
N THR A 88 4.68 1.41 -8.42
CA THR A 88 3.99 0.13 -8.50
C THR A 88 3.44 -0.27 -7.15
N TYR A 89 2.48 -1.17 -7.18
CA TYR A 89 1.95 -1.72 -5.95
C TYR A 89 1.85 -3.25 -5.98
N THR A 90 1.77 -3.83 -4.80
CA THR A 90 1.50 -5.25 -4.56
C THR A 90 0.06 -5.46 -4.15
N ARG A 91 -0.61 -6.47 -4.72
CA ARG A 91 -1.95 -6.84 -4.31
C ARG A 91 -2.17 -8.35 -4.29
N TYR A 92 -2.61 -8.84 -3.15
CA TYR A 92 -3.04 -10.21 -2.93
C TYR A 92 -4.51 -10.17 -2.49
N LEU A 93 -5.39 -10.62 -3.37
CA LEU A 93 -6.84 -10.45 -3.23
C LEU A 93 -7.52 -11.59 -2.47
N VAL A 94 -6.90 -12.77 -2.47
CA VAL A 94 -7.47 -13.99 -1.90
C VAL A 94 -6.50 -14.57 -0.88
N THR A 95 -6.53 -14.01 0.33
CA THR A 95 -5.61 -14.38 1.42
C THR A 95 -6.33 -14.78 2.70
N GLY A 96 -7.66 -14.70 2.71
CA GLY A 96 -8.48 -15.01 3.88
C GLY A 96 -8.43 -13.98 5.02
N HIS A 97 -7.70 -12.88 4.88
CA HIS A 97 -7.63 -11.86 5.93
C HIS A 97 -8.92 -11.05 6.06
N ASN A 98 -9.56 -10.71 4.94
CA ASN A 98 -10.71 -9.81 4.92
C ASN A 98 -12.02 -10.52 4.52
N GLN A 99 -11.97 -11.83 4.30
CA GLN A 99 -13.08 -12.57 3.73
C GLN A 99 -13.26 -13.88 4.48
N GLY A 100 -14.41 -14.02 5.13
CA GLY A 100 -14.78 -15.29 5.77
C GLY A 100 -14.96 -16.41 4.76
N ILE A 101 -14.70 -17.63 5.17
CA ILE A 101 -15.02 -18.84 4.40
C ILE A 101 -16.50 -18.81 4.02
N GLY A 102 -16.80 -19.04 2.72
CA GLY A 102 -18.17 -19.01 2.19
C GLY A 102 -18.65 -17.64 1.72
N SER A 103 -17.90 -16.55 1.94
CA SER A 103 -18.20 -15.25 1.33
C SER A 103 -17.96 -15.28 -0.18
N GLN A 104 -18.67 -14.41 -0.94
CA GLN A 104 -18.46 -14.30 -2.39
C GLN A 104 -17.01 -13.94 -2.75
N GLY A 105 -16.33 -13.13 -1.91
CA GLY A 105 -14.94 -12.74 -2.09
C GLY A 105 -13.90 -13.79 -1.74
N PHE A 106 -14.30 -14.90 -1.13
CA PHE A 106 -13.35 -15.87 -0.55
C PHE A 106 -12.35 -16.44 -1.57
N ARG A 107 -12.75 -16.62 -2.83
CA ARG A 107 -11.89 -17.11 -3.91
C ARG A 107 -11.81 -16.19 -5.13
N MET A 108 -12.52 -15.09 -5.12
CA MET A 108 -12.52 -14.10 -6.21
C MET A 108 -11.82 -12.79 -5.83
N GLY A 109 -11.67 -12.54 -4.53
CA GLY A 109 -11.31 -11.23 -4.04
C GLY A 109 -12.49 -10.26 -4.14
N ILE A 110 -12.28 -9.05 -3.64
CA ILE A 110 -13.23 -7.95 -3.72
C ILE A 110 -12.75 -7.00 -4.83
N PRO A 111 -13.47 -6.87 -5.96
CA PRO A 111 -13.03 -6.04 -7.10
C PRO A 111 -12.80 -4.57 -6.71
N GLU A 112 -13.57 -4.05 -5.78
CA GLU A 112 -13.47 -2.68 -5.27
C GLU A 112 -12.10 -2.39 -4.64
N ASP A 113 -11.50 -3.37 -3.97
CA ASP A 113 -10.17 -3.25 -3.37
C ASP A 113 -9.10 -2.99 -4.44
N LEU A 114 -9.20 -3.69 -5.57
CA LEU A 114 -8.29 -3.50 -6.69
C LEU A 114 -8.56 -2.19 -7.42
N GLY A 115 -9.84 -1.84 -7.60
CA GLY A 115 -10.28 -0.56 -8.16
C GLY A 115 -9.77 0.62 -7.36
N PHE A 116 -9.93 0.58 -6.04
CA PHE A 116 -9.42 1.61 -5.14
C PHE A 116 -7.89 1.77 -5.24
N SER A 117 -7.14 0.66 -5.26
CA SER A 117 -5.70 0.69 -5.43
C SER A 117 -5.30 1.31 -6.78
N ASN A 118 -5.97 0.93 -7.87
CA ASN A 118 -5.75 1.52 -9.19
C ASN A 118 -5.97 3.04 -9.17
N ASP A 119 -7.06 3.51 -8.56
CA ASP A 119 -7.39 4.93 -8.48
C ASP A 119 -6.38 5.70 -7.63
N GLN A 120 -5.94 5.14 -6.51
CA GLN A 120 -4.93 5.74 -5.65
C GLN A 120 -3.61 5.98 -6.39
N PHE A 121 -3.15 5.00 -7.18
CA PHE A 121 -1.90 5.11 -7.92
C PHE A 121 -2.04 5.94 -9.22
N ARG A 122 -3.19 5.87 -9.90
CA ARG A 122 -3.49 6.68 -11.08
C ARG A 122 -3.57 8.18 -10.78
N ASN A 123 -4.08 8.54 -9.61
CA ASN A 123 -4.23 9.94 -9.19
C ASN A 123 -2.90 10.63 -8.86
N ARG A 124 -1.79 9.92 -8.88
CA ARG A 124 -0.48 10.52 -8.83
C ARG A 124 -0.23 11.29 -10.13
N VAL A 125 -0.21 12.60 -10.02
CA VAL A 125 -0.24 13.54 -11.16
C VAL A 125 0.82 13.21 -12.23
N GLY A 126 0.35 12.98 -13.47
CA GLY A 126 1.21 12.84 -14.65
C GLY A 126 2.06 11.56 -14.69
N LYS A 127 1.87 10.63 -13.79
CA LYS A 127 2.70 9.43 -13.71
C LYS A 127 1.90 8.17 -14.06
N ALA A 128 2.56 7.24 -14.75
CA ALA A 128 2.04 5.90 -14.96
C ALA A 128 2.09 5.09 -13.66
N PHE A 129 1.37 3.99 -13.62
CA PHE A 129 1.52 2.99 -12.54
C PHE A 129 1.46 1.56 -13.11
N GLY A 130 1.91 0.61 -12.32
CA GLY A 130 1.80 -0.81 -12.60
C GLY A 130 1.59 -1.63 -11.34
N VAL A 131 1.37 -2.91 -11.51
CA VAL A 131 1.32 -3.88 -10.41
C VAL A 131 2.57 -4.74 -10.48
N MET A 132 3.43 -4.63 -9.47
CA MET A 132 4.69 -5.38 -9.42
C MET A 132 4.50 -6.79 -8.88
N GLU A 133 3.54 -6.95 -7.98
CA GLU A 133 3.16 -8.26 -7.47
C GLU A 133 1.64 -8.41 -7.46
N LEU A 134 1.10 -9.16 -8.41
CA LEU A 134 -0.27 -9.63 -8.38
C LEU A 134 -0.28 -11.10 -8.00
N GLN A 135 -1.22 -11.49 -7.17
CA GLN A 135 -1.39 -12.88 -6.74
C GLN A 135 -1.57 -13.82 -7.93
N PRO A 136 -0.71 -14.85 -8.11
CA PRO A 136 -0.79 -15.77 -9.24
C PRO A 136 -1.61 -17.02 -8.93
N GLY A 137 -1.88 -17.27 -7.64
CA GLY A 137 -2.52 -18.48 -7.17
C GLY A 137 -2.61 -18.50 -5.66
N GLN A 138 -2.48 -19.68 -5.08
CA GLN A 138 -2.46 -19.85 -3.64
C GLN A 138 -1.21 -19.19 -3.03
N VAL A 139 -1.36 -18.58 -1.85
CA VAL A 139 -0.24 -18.09 -1.03
C VAL A 139 0.01 -19.02 0.14
N ASN A 140 1.12 -18.85 0.86
CA ASN A 140 1.46 -19.68 2.01
C ASN A 140 1.44 -18.93 3.36
N TRP A 141 1.13 -17.64 3.34
CA TRP A 141 1.17 -16.73 4.50
C TRP A 141 -0.20 -16.14 4.87
N GLY A 142 -1.24 -16.41 4.08
CA GLY A 142 -2.59 -15.96 4.37
C GLY A 142 -3.27 -16.82 5.43
N VAL A 143 -4.39 -16.34 5.94
CA VAL A 143 -5.13 -17.05 7.01
C VAL A 143 -5.70 -18.39 6.51
N TYR A 144 -6.21 -18.43 5.29
CA TYR A 144 -6.85 -19.62 4.71
C TYR A 144 -6.20 -20.12 3.42
N ASN A 145 -5.40 -19.31 2.77
CA ASN A 145 -4.68 -19.63 1.53
C ASN A 145 -5.52 -20.36 0.45
N PRO A 146 -6.73 -19.91 0.12
CA PRO A 146 -7.53 -20.59 -0.87
C PRO A 146 -6.97 -20.38 -2.29
N GLN A 147 -7.15 -21.39 -3.14
CA GLN A 147 -6.87 -21.25 -4.56
C GLN A 147 -7.90 -20.29 -5.20
N PRO A 148 -7.47 -19.25 -5.94
CA PRO A 148 -8.38 -18.40 -6.70
C PRO A 148 -9.27 -19.22 -7.66
N LEU A 149 -10.47 -18.75 -7.92
CA LEU A 149 -11.36 -19.37 -8.89
C LEU A 149 -10.74 -19.32 -10.30
N PRO A 150 -11.03 -20.30 -11.17
CA PRO A 150 -10.64 -20.22 -12.58
C PRO A 150 -11.13 -18.90 -13.20
N GLY A 151 -10.23 -18.18 -13.84
CA GLY A 151 -10.53 -16.87 -14.43
C GLY A 151 -10.34 -15.66 -13.52
N ALA A 152 -10.26 -15.82 -12.21
CA ALA A 152 -10.06 -14.71 -11.27
C ALA A 152 -8.79 -13.90 -11.60
N ILE A 153 -7.67 -14.57 -11.76
CA ILE A 153 -6.38 -13.91 -12.08
C ILE A 153 -6.47 -13.14 -13.39
N ARG A 154 -7.09 -13.73 -14.41
CA ARG A 154 -7.29 -13.04 -15.69
C ARG A 154 -8.19 -11.80 -15.53
N MET A 155 -9.24 -11.90 -14.75
CA MET A 155 -10.12 -10.77 -14.45
C MET A 155 -9.35 -9.66 -13.73
N TRP A 156 -8.54 -9.99 -12.74
CA TRP A 156 -7.72 -9.00 -12.02
C TRP A 156 -6.72 -8.28 -12.94
N VAL A 157 -6.06 -9.01 -13.83
CA VAL A 157 -5.15 -8.43 -14.83
C VAL A 157 -5.89 -7.43 -15.72
N TYR A 158 -7.05 -7.80 -16.26
CA TYR A 158 -7.86 -6.89 -17.04
C TYR A 158 -8.38 -5.70 -16.24
N HIS A 159 -8.70 -5.89 -14.96
CA HIS A 159 -9.13 -4.80 -14.08
C HIS A 159 -8.00 -3.79 -13.87
N VAL A 160 -6.75 -4.23 -13.71
CA VAL A 160 -5.60 -3.32 -13.62
C VAL A 160 -5.45 -2.49 -14.90
N PHE A 161 -5.51 -3.12 -16.07
CA PHE A 161 -5.43 -2.41 -17.35
C PHE A 161 -6.62 -1.45 -17.56
N ALA A 162 -7.84 -1.89 -17.24
CA ALA A 162 -9.02 -1.02 -17.28
C ALA A 162 -8.89 0.18 -16.34
N GLY A 163 -8.21 0.02 -15.20
CA GLY A 163 -7.88 1.10 -14.26
C GLY A 163 -6.75 2.00 -14.72
N GLY A 164 -6.11 1.73 -15.87
CA GLY A 164 -5.03 2.55 -16.44
C GLY A 164 -3.61 2.07 -16.11
N GLY A 165 -3.47 0.92 -15.45
CA GLY A 165 -2.17 0.29 -15.21
C GLY A 165 -1.45 -0.05 -16.52
N LYS A 166 -0.13 0.08 -16.55
CA LYS A 166 0.69 -0.12 -17.75
C LYS A 166 1.27 -1.52 -17.86
N PHE A 167 1.42 -2.21 -16.74
CA PHE A 167 1.88 -3.59 -16.70
C PHE A 167 1.40 -4.29 -15.43
N VAL A 168 1.46 -5.62 -15.47
CA VAL A 168 1.19 -6.50 -14.34
C VAL A 168 2.26 -7.58 -14.32
N CYS A 169 2.89 -7.74 -13.16
CA CYS A 169 3.76 -8.87 -12.87
C CYS A 169 3.07 -9.78 -11.84
N ASN A 170 3.04 -11.06 -12.11
CA ASN A 170 2.58 -12.04 -11.14
C ASN A 170 3.77 -12.57 -10.34
N TYR A 171 3.68 -12.52 -9.04
CA TYR A 171 4.64 -13.16 -8.18
C TYR A 171 4.04 -14.45 -7.60
N ARG A 172 4.48 -15.57 -8.08
CA ARG A 172 5.60 -15.85 -8.97
C ARG A 172 5.17 -16.69 -10.20
N PHE A 173 6.09 -16.90 -11.14
CA PHE A 173 5.82 -17.61 -12.42
C PHE A 173 5.27 -19.02 -12.23
N VAL A 174 5.82 -19.79 -11.29
CA VAL A 174 5.32 -21.11 -10.93
C VAL A 174 4.88 -21.08 -9.46
N ASN A 175 3.62 -21.36 -9.24
CA ASN A 175 3.06 -21.52 -7.90
C ASN A 175 3.10 -23.02 -7.55
N LEU A 176 3.80 -23.38 -6.49
CA LEU A 176 3.97 -24.75 -6.02
C LEU A 176 2.81 -25.14 -5.10
#